data_da08f73370a2d0177c15b7a7cde42311
#
_entry.id   da08f73370a2d0177c15b7a7cde42311
#
_cell.length_a   1.000
_cell.length_b   1.000
_cell.length_c   1.000
_cell.angle_alpha   90.00
_cell.angle_beta   90.00
_cell.angle_gamma   90.00
#
_symmetry.space_group_name_H-M   'P 1'
#
loop_
_entity.id
_entity.type
_entity.pdbx_description
1 polymer ?
#
loop_
_entity_poly.entity_id
_entity_poly.type
_entity_poly.pdbx_seq_one_letter_code
_entity_poly.pdbx_strand_id
1 'polypeptide(L)'
;MIYRLRKKFVMITAVSVGIVFALIFGGIYFISRSQLNHSLDMLADVIAMNDGVFPDFDREKNPAPPGGFPQNQFLTPETRFSTRFFTIWVDGNGNILRENIEHISSVSEAEARNYAKRALDMGKERGWMSDYRYKVSKTEYGRLV
;
A
#
# COMPACT_ATOMS: atom_id res chain seq x y z
N MET A 1 36.17 38.78 25.66
CA MET A 1 36.54 38.02 24.45
C MET A 1 36.12 36.54 24.51
N ILE A 2 36.31 35.88 25.63
CA ILE A 2 36.02 34.44 25.88
C ILE A 2 34.53 34.07 25.69
N TYR A 3 33.59 34.93 26.09
CA TYR A 3 32.16 34.67 26.02
C TYR A 3 31.64 34.50 24.57
N ARG A 4 32.16 35.27 23.63
CA ARG A 4 31.80 35.16 22.21
C ARG A 4 32.32 33.90 21.56
N LEU A 5 33.52 33.45 21.98
CA LEU A 5 34.12 32.21 21.50
C LEU A 5 33.34 30.98 21.99
N ARG A 6 32.96 30.99 23.28
CA ARG A 6 32.16 29.92 23.90
C ARG A 6 30.79 29.81 23.23
N LYS A 7 30.11 30.94 22.94
CA LYS A 7 28.80 30.95 22.26
C LYS A 7 28.91 30.39 20.84
N LYS A 8 29.94 30.75 20.09
CA LYS A 8 30.16 30.21 18.73
C LYS A 8 30.43 28.70 18.77
N PHE A 9 31.21 28.21 19.70
CA PHE A 9 31.50 26.80 19.86
C PHE A 9 30.25 25.99 20.18
N VAL A 10 29.45 26.43 21.15
CA VAL A 10 28.17 25.80 21.51
C VAL A 10 27.20 25.79 20.34
N MET A 11 27.11 26.88 19.58
CA MET A 11 26.22 26.96 18.42
C MET A 11 26.67 26.02 17.31
N ILE A 12 27.95 25.91 17.00
CA ILE A 12 28.49 25.00 16.00
C ILE A 12 28.21 23.55 16.39
N THR A 13 28.43 23.19 17.65
CA THR A 13 28.17 21.84 18.16
C THR A 13 26.70 21.50 18.10
N ALA A 14 25.81 22.42 18.50
CA ALA A 14 24.39 22.21 18.47
C ALA A 14 23.87 22.02 17.02
N VAL A 15 24.37 22.83 16.08
CA VAL A 15 24.03 22.69 14.66
C VAL A 15 24.53 21.36 14.10
N SER A 16 25.77 20.98 14.41
CA SER A 16 26.33 19.69 13.97
C SER A 16 25.50 18.50 14.45
N VAL A 17 25.15 18.49 15.72
CA VAL A 17 24.30 17.45 16.31
C VAL A 17 22.90 17.46 15.67
N GLY A 18 22.32 18.64 15.45
CA GLY A 18 21.03 18.79 14.75
C GLY A 18 21.03 18.20 13.34
N ILE A 19 22.11 18.43 12.58
CA ILE A 19 22.27 17.86 11.23
C ILE A 19 22.32 16.32 11.30
N VAL A 20 23.07 15.76 12.24
CA VAL A 20 23.17 14.30 12.39
C VAL A 20 21.80 13.70 12.71
N PHE A 21 21.05 14.29 13.65
CA PHE A 21 19.70 13.83 13.95
C PHE A 21 18.75 13.95 12.76
N ALA A 22 18.82 15.05 12.00
CA ALA A 22 18.00 15.24 10.81
C ALA A 22 18.28 14.15 9.75
N LEU A 23 19.53 13.77 9.56
CA LEU A 23 19.91 12.69 8.64
C LEU A 23 19.42 11.32 9.12
N ILE A 24 19.55 11.02 10.41
CA ILE A 24 19.10 9.75 10.98
C ILE A 24 17.57 9.63 10.88
N PHE A 25 16.83 10.61 11.38
CA PHE A 25 15.36 10.57 11.36
C PHE A 25 14.81 10.64 9.94
N GLY A 26 15.42 11.45 9.06
CA GLY A 26 15.07 11.50 7.65
C GLY A 26 15.29 10.17 6.95
N GLY A 27 16.42 9.51 7.22
CA GLY A 27 16.73 8.18 6.70
C GLY A 27 15.74 7.12 7.17
N ILE A 28 15.44 7.07 8.47
CA ILE A 28 14.46 6.13 9.05
C ILE A 28 13.07 6.37 8.43
N TYR A 29 12.64 7.62 8.35
CA TYR A 29 11.34 7.97 7.76
C TYR A 29 11.25 7.52 6.30
N PHE A 30 12.28 7.78 5.49
CA PHE A 30 12.30 7.40 4.09
C PHE A 30 12.25 5.89 3.90
N ILE A 31 13.08 5.14 4.66
CA ILE A 31 13.12 3.68 4.60
C ILE A 31 11.77 3.09 5.03
N SER A 32 11.21 3.55 6.16
CA SER A 32 9.93 3.08 6.68
C SER A 32 8.79 3.33 5.67
N ARG A 33 8.76 4.51 5.06
CA ARG A 33 7.76 4.84 4.04
C ARG A 33 7.88 3.97 2.79
N SER A 34 9.11 3.70 2.35
CA SER A 34 9.39 2.82 1.20
C SER A 34 8.96 1.39 1.47
N GLN A 35 9.28 0.84 2.65
CA GLN A 35 8.88 -0.51 3.04
C GLN A 35 7.36 -0.66 3.12
N LEU A 36 6.66 0.31 3.69
CA LEU A 36 5.20 0.30 3.77
C LEU A 36 4.58 0.27 2.36
N ASN A 37 5.04 1.13 1.47
CA ASN A 37 4.54 1.16 0.09
C ASN A 37 4.75 -0.19 -0.60
N HIS A 38 5.94 -0.77 -0.45
CA HIS A 38 6.26 -2.07 -1.06
C HIS A 38 5.37 -3.19 -0.53
N SER A 39 5.12 -3.24 0.78
CA SER A 39 4.24 -4.23 1.41
C SER A 39 2.81 -4.10 0.92
N LEU A 40 2.28 -2.88 0.83
CA LEU A 40 0.92 -2.63 0.34
C LEU A 40 0.78 -2.95 -1.15
N ASP A 41 1.79 -2.62 -1.96
CA ASP A 41 1.80 -2.98 -3.38
C ASP A 41 1.80 -4.48 -3.58
N MET A 42 2.56 -5.22 -2.78
CA MET A 42 2.61 -6.67 -2.83
C MET A 42 1.26 -7.30 -2.45
N LEU A 43 0.60 -6.78 -1.41
CA LEU A 43 -0.75 -7.23 -1.04
C LEU A 43 -1.75 -6.96 -2.16
N ALA A 44 -1.73 -5.77 -2.74
CA ALA A 44 -2.59 -5.42 -3.87
C ALA A 44 -2.32 -6.30 -5.10
N ASP A 45 -1.06 -6.67 -5.36
CA ASP A 45 -0.68 -7.59 -6.44
C ASP A 45 -1.25 -8.99 -6.21
N VAL A 46 -1.11 -9.52 -4.99
CA VAL A 46 -1.62 -10.85 -4.62
C VAL A 46 -3.15 -10.91 -4.76
N ILE A 47 -3.87 -9.91 -4.27
CA ILE A 47 -5.33 -9.82 -4.38
C ILE A 47 -5.73 -9.71 -5.86
N ALA A 48 -5.06 -8.86 -6.64
CA ALA A 48 -5.38 -8.68 -8.05
C ALA A 48 -5.09 -9.92 -8.90
N MET A 49 -4.02 -10.69 -8.60
CA MET A 49 -3.70 -11.94 -9.26
C MET A 49 -4.69 -13.06 -8.92
N ASN A 50 -5.37 -12.96 -7.80
CA ASN A 50 -6.38 -13.91 -7.34
C ASN A 50 -7.81 -13.38 -7.56
N ASP A 51 -8.01 -12.68 -8.66
CA ASP A 51 -9.32 -12.16 -9.10
C ASP A 51 -10.04 -11.32 -8.02
N GLY A 52 -9.26 -10.49 -7.30
CA GLY A 52 -9.82 -9.55 -6.32
C GLY A 52 -10.22 -10.16 -4.98
N VAL A 53 -9.82 -11.40 -4.73
CA VAL A 53 -10.08 -12.12 -3.48
C VAL A 53 -8.74 -12.44 -2.81
N PHE A 54 -8.68 -12.41 -1.49
CA PHE A 54 -7.49 -12.84 -0.78
C PHE A 54 -7.28 -14.36 -0.97
N PRO A 55 -6.10 -14.82 -1.42
CA PRO A 55 -5.85 -16.24 -1.64
C PRO A 55 -5.95 -17.03 -0.34
N ASP A 56 -6.52 -18.23 -0.44
CA ASP A 56 -6.56 -19.16 0.68
C ASP A 56 -5.19 -19.89 0.77
N PHE A 57 -4.48 -19.67 1.86
CA PHE A 57 -3.15 -20.27 2.11
C PHE A 57 -3.22 -21.70 2.67
N ASP A 58 -4.34 -22.38 2.52
CA ASP A 58 -4.45 -23.81 2.88
C ASP A 58 -3.52 -24.63 1.96
N ARG A 59 -2.33 -24.95 2.46
CA ARG A 59 -1.27 -25.65 1.73
C ARG A 59 -1.71 -27.02 1.16
N GLU A 60 -2.75 -27.61 1.72
CA GLU A 60 -3.29 -28.89 1.26
C GLU A 60 -4.21 -28.76 0.03
N LYS A 61 -4.85 -27.60 -0.15
CA LYS A 61 -5.87 -27.41 -1.20
C LYS A 61 -5.40 -26.59 -2.39
N ASN A 62 -4.38 -25.75 -2.23
CA ASN A 62 -3.86 -24.89 -3.29
C ASN A 62 -2.33 -25.00 -3.34
N PRO A 63 -1.75 -25.82 -4.24
CA PRO A 63 -0.34 -25.74 -4.52
C PRO A 63 0.00 -24.31 -5.03
N ALA A 64 1.07 -23.74 -4.49
CA ALA A 64 1.54 -22.42 -4.90
C ALA A 64 1.58 -22.33 -6.45
N PRO A 65 1.11 -21.24 -7.05
CA PRO A 65 1.15 -21.08 -8.50
C PRO A 65 2.57 -21.23 -9.02
N PRO A 66 2.77 -21.81 -10.22
CA PRO A 66 4.09 -21.92 -10.83
C PRO A 66 4.66 -20.53 -11.06
N GLY A 67 5.67 -20.18 -10.29
CA GLY A 67 6.23 -18.82 -10.23
C GLY A 67 6.42 -18.34 -8.80
N GLY A 68 5.96 -19.14 -7.81
CA GLY A 68 6.12 -18.94 -6.37
C GLY A 68 5.93 -17.48 -5.95
N PHE A 69 4.85 -17.16 -5.27
CA PHE A 69 4.89 -15.93 -4.49
C PHE A 69 6.17 -15.97 -3.66
N PRO A 70 6.98 -14.91 -3.66
CA PRO A 70 8.11 -14.87 -2.75
C PRO A 70 7.54 -15.21 -1.38
N GLN A 71 8.15 -16.21 -0.71
CA GLN A 71 7.79 -16.58 0.67
C GLN A 71 8.21 -15.41 1.57
N ASN A 72 7.52 -14.30 1.40
CA ASN A 72 7.76 -13.11 2.18
C ASN A 72 7.07 -13.30 3.52
N GLN A 73 7.81 -13.04 4.57
CA GLN A 73 7.40 -13.03 5.97
C GLN A 73 6.12 -12.19 6.25
N PHE A 74 5.60 -11.50 5.23
CA PHE A 74 4.43 -10.62 5.31
C PHE A 74 3.10 -11.28 4.94
N LEU A 75 3.12 -12.45 4.29
CA LEU A 75 1.91 -13.17 3.89
C LEU A 75 1.76 -14.41 4.76
N THR A 76 1.11 -14.24 5.88
CA THR A 76 0.73 -15.32 6.80
C THR A 76 -0.77 -15.61 6.67
N PRO A 77 -1.27 -16.75 7.14
CA PRO A 77 -2.71 -17.01 7.20
C PRO A 77 -3.49 -15.92 7.95
N GLU A 78 -2.86 -15.28 8.94
CA GLU A 78 -3.44 -14.19 9.71
C GLU A 78 -3.55 -12.88 8.91
N THR A 79 -2.74 -12.70 7.87
CA THR A 79 -2.77 -11.50 7.01
C THR A 79 -4.14 -11.30 6.38
N ARG A 80 -4.85 -12.38 6.02
CA ARG A 80 -6.22 -12.34 5.50
C ARG A 80 -7.18 -11.63 6.45
N PHE A 81 -7.04 -11.82 7.74
CA PHE A 81 -7.94 -11.26 8.77
C PHE A 81 -7.54 -9.86 9.21
N SER A 82 -6.27 -9.49 9.04
CA SER A 82 -5.73 -8.19 9.42
C SER A 82 -5.74 -7.18 8.28
N THR A 83 -5.83 -7.64 7.03
CA THR A 83 -5.82 -6.77 5.84
C THR A 83 -7.23 -6.26 5.57
N ARG A 84 -7.38 -4.93 5.50
CA ARG A 84 -8.63 -4.28 5.12
C ARG A 84 -8.51 -3.85 3.67
N PHE A 85 -9.40 -4.38 2.82
CA PHE A 85 -9.43 -4.07 1.40
C PHE A 85 -10.86 -4.15 0.87
N PHE A 86 -11.08 -3.56 -0.28
CA PHE A 86 -12.28 -3.73 -1.08
C PHE A 86 -11.89 -3.86 -2.54
N THR A 87 -12.74 -4.46 -3.33
CA THR A 87 -12.47 -4.73 -4.74
C THR A 87 -13.69 -4.38 -5.59
N ILE A 88 -13.45 -3.68 -6.69
CA ILE A 88 -14.49 -3.27 -7.64
C ILE A 88 -14.13 -3.78 -9.03
N TRP A 89 -15.02 -4.55 -9.64
CA TRP A 89 -14.90 -4.98 -11.03
C TRP A 89 -15.64 -4.00 -11.92
N VAL A 90 -15.01 -3.55 -12.98
CA VAL A 90 -15.50 -2.53 -13.89
C VAL A 90 -15.35 -3.04 -15.31
N ASP A 91 -16.39 -2.86 -16.14
CA ASP A 91 -16.36 -3.22 -17.56
C ASP A 91 -15.46 -2.28 -18.38
N GLY A 92 -15.32 -2.56 -19.68
CA GLY A 92 -14.54 -1.72 -20.61
C GLY A 92 -15.08 -0.29 -20.76
N ASN A 93 -16.36 -0.06 -20.42
CA ASN A 93 -17.04 1.23 -20.54
C ASN A 93 -17.03 2.03 -19.22
N GLY A 94 -16.50 1.45 -18.13
CA GLY A 94 -16.44 2.10 -16.83
C GLY A 94 -17.66 1.84 -15.93
N ASN A 95 -18.56 0.89 -16.29
CA ASN A 95 -19.67 0.51 -15.46
C ASN A 95 -19.22 -0.54 -14.43
N ILE A 96 -19.75 -0.45 -13.23
CA ILE A 96 -19.45 -1.38 -12.15
C ILE A 96 -20.21 -2.68 -12.37
N LEU A 97 -19.49 -3.79 -12.48
CA LEU A 97 -20.03 -5.14 -12.66
C LEU A 97 -20.30 -5.83 -11.33
N ARG A 98 -19.36 -5.69 -10.42
CA ARG A 98 -19.36 -6.34 -9.10
C ARG A 98 -18.55 -5.54 -8.11
N GLU A 99 -18.89 -5.66 -6.84
CA GLU A 99 -18.16 -5.07 -5.72
C GLU A 99 -18.01 -6.10 -4.59
N ASN A 100 -16.88 -6.04 -3.90
CA ASN A 100 -16.63 -6.81 -2.69
C ASN A 100 -16.05 -5.87 -1.62
N ILE A 101 -16.85 -5.61 -0.60
CA ILE A 101 -16.50 -4.75 0.54
C ILE A 101 -16.54 -5.50 1.88
N GLU A 102 -16.61 -6.84 1.83
CA GLU A 102 -16.77 -7.69 3.04
C GLU A 102 -15.60 -7.55 4.03
N HIS A 103 -14.42 -7.15 3.54
CA HIS A 103 -13.21 -7.03 4.34
C HIS A 103 -12.97 -5.63 4.93
N ILE A 104 -13.92 -4.70 4.74
CA ILE A 104 -13.80 -3.33 5.24
C ILE A 104 -15.15 -2.77 5.67
N SER A 105 -15.28 -2.43 6.95
CA SER A 105 -16.52 -1.86 7.50
C SER A 105 -16.53 -0.32 7.48
N SER A 106 -15.39 0.32 7.22
CA SER A 106 -15.26 1.78 7.25
C SER A 106 -15.56 2.45 5.91
N VAL A 107 -15.88 1.68 4.87
CA VAL A 107 -16.17 2.17 3.52
C VAL A 107 -17.56 1.65 3.12
N SER A 108 -18.45 2.54 2.74
CA SER A 108 -19.74 2.19 2.17
C SER A 108 -19.61 1.80 0.69
N GLU A 109 -20.60 1.08 0.14
CA GLU A 109 -20.64 0.76 -1.29
C GLU A 109 -20.52 2.02 -2.17
N ALA A 110 -21.21 3.09 -1.81
CA ALA A 110 -21.19 4.35 -2.56
C ALA A 110 -19.79 4.98 -2.57
N GLU A 111 -19.08 4.92 -1.44
CA GLU A 111 -17.70 5.41 -1.34
C GLU A 111 -16.73 4.53 -2.12
N ALA A 112 -16.86 3.20 -2.03
CA ALA A 112 -16.05 2.26 -2.80
C ALA A 112 -16.18 2.51 -4.31
N ARG A 113 -17.42 2.68 -4.80
CA ARG A 113 -17.70 3.05 -6.20
C ARG A 113 -17.06 4.37 -6.60
N ASN A 114 -17.09 5.37 -5.72
CA ASN A 114 -16.47 6.68 -5.97
C ASN A 114 -14.94 6.57 -6.02
N TYR A 115 -14.34 5.80 -5.13
CA TYR A 115 -12.90 5.50 -5.15
C TYR A 115 -12.49 4.81 -6.46
N ALA A 116 -13.24 3.80 -6.91
CA ALA A 116 -12.97 3.11 -8.16
C ALA A 116 -13.01 4.06 -9.36
N LYS A 117 -14.06 4.89 -9.48
CA LYS A 117 -14.16 5.90 -10.55
C LYS A 117 -12.97 6.84 -10.55
N ARG A 118 -12.63 7.41 -9.39
CA ARG A 118 -11.49 8.32 -9.28
C ARG A 118 -10.16 7.65 -9.62
N ALA A 119 -9.96 6.38 -9.24
CA ALA A 119 -8.77 5.62 -9.58
C ALA A 119 -8.64 5.43 -11.11
N LEU A 120 -9.76 5.13 -11.78
CA LEU A 120 -9.81 5.00 -13.24
C LEU A 120 -9.56 6.34 -13.94
N ASP A 121 -10.14 7.43 -13.44
CA ASP A 121 -9.97 8.80 -14.00
C ASP A 121 -8.52 9.28 -13.87
N MET A 122 -7.82 8.88 -12.82
CA MET A 122 -6.39 9.18 -12.66
C MET A 122 -5.51 8.50 -13.72
N GLY A 123 -5.97 7.44 -14.36
CA GLY A 123 -5.26 6.73 -15.42
C GLY A 123 -3.96 6.06 -14.97
N LYS A 124 -3.73 5.88 -13.67
CA LYS A 124 -2.54 5.26 -13.09
C LYS A 124 -2.87 3.86 -12.60
N GLU A 125 -1.97 2.93 -12.88
CA GLU A 125 -2.13 1.54 -12.41
C GLU A 125 -2.05 1.41 -10.89
N ARG A 126 -1.32 2.31 -10.21
CA ARG A 126 -1.12 2.29 -8.76
C ARG A 126 -1.03 3.71 -8.22
N GLY A 127 -1.48 3.90 -6.99
CA GLY A 127 -1.37 5.19 -6.35
C GLY A 127 -1.91 5.19 -4.93
N TRP A 128 -1.89 6.39 -4.35
CA TRP A 128 -2.57 6.69 -3.10
C TRP A 128 -3.80 7.53 -3.39
N MET A 129 -4.87 7.24 -2.68
CA MET A 129 -6.10 8.02 -2.70
C MET A 129 -6.57 8.18 -1.26
N SER A 130 -6.40 9.37 -0.70
CA SER A 130 -6.53 9.62 0.74
C SER A 130 -5.66 8.61 1.53
N ASP A 131 -6.27 7.77 2.35
CA ASP A 131 -5.57 6.79 3.19
C ASP A 131 -5.49 5.40 2.57
N TYR A 132 -5.96 5.24 1.33
CA TYR A 132 -6.00 3.95 0.63
C TYR A 132 -4.91 3.85 -0.45
N ARG A 133 -4.22 2.71 -0.46
CA ARG A 133 -3.38 2.31 -1.58
C ARG A 133 -4.24 1.58 -2.58
N TYR A 134 -4.26 2.01 -3.85
CA TYR A 134 -5.04 1.36 -4.89
C TYR A 134 -4.16 0.76 -5.98
N LYS A 135 -4.71 -0.25 -6.65
CA LYS A 135 -4.18 -0.85 -7.87
C LYS A 135 -5.31 -1.06 -8.88
N VAL A 136 -5.05 -0.70 -10.12
CA VAL A 136 -5.93 -1.00 -11.26
C VAL A 136 -5.27 -2.11 -12.07
N SER A 137 -5.92 -3.25 -12.18
CA SER A 137 -5.47 -4.40 -12.95
C SER A 137 -6.42 -4.65 -14.13
N LYS A 138 -5.88 -5.13 -15.25
CA LYS A 138 -6.71 -5.59 -16.37
C LYS A 138 -7.14 -7.01 -16.11
N THR A 139 -8.41 -7.31 -16.34
CA THR A 139 -8.98 -8.64 -16.25
C THR A 139 -9.61 -9.02 -17.60
N GLU A 140 -9.98 -10.29 -17.77
CA GLU A 140 -10.63 -10.77 -18.98
C GLU A 140 -11.93 -10.01 -19.31
N TYR A 141 -12.66 -9.57 -18.29
CA TYR A 141 -13.95 -8.89 -18.42
C TYR A 141 -13.89 -7.36 -18.26
N GLY A 142 -12.69 -6.77 -18.07
CA GLY A 142 -12.57 -5.34 -17.88
C GLY A 142 -11.39 -4.94 -17.00
N ARG A 143 -11.67 -4.23 -15.91
CA ARG A 143 -10.68 -3.77 -14.94
C ARG A 143 -11.09 -4.12 -13.52
N LEU A 144 -10.08 -4.42 -12.70
CA LEU A 144 -10.20 -4.62 -11.26
C LEU A 144 -9.55 -3.43 -10.57
N VAL A 145 -10.23 -2.80 -9.61
CA VAL A 145 -9.74 -1.69 -8.79
C VAL A 145 -9.79 -2.07 -7.33
#